data_ef59b69b8d4eb210b01a5180f7ba4560
#
_entry.id   ef59b69b8d4eb210b01a5180f7ba4560
#
_cell.length_a   1.000
_cell.length_b   1.000
_cell.length_c   1.000
_cell.angle_alpha   90.00
_cell.angle_beta   90.00
_cell.angle_gamma   90.00
#
_symmetry.space_group_name_H-M   'P 1'
#
loop_
_entity.id
_entity.type
_entity.pdbx_description
1 polymer ?
#
loop_
_entity_poly.entity_id
_entity_poly.type
_entity_poly.pdbx_seq_one_letter_code
_entity_poly.pdbx_strand_id
1 'polypeptide(L)'
;NISADGQVHDRERITFLDAYLGAVQRAINEGMPVIGYFLWTFLDNFEWAEGYKERFGLVYVDYTTQRRIAKDSAYWYREVMRMNGENLSCNQPYKQILFMEPVFTHNIWGGTKLREEYGYSIEGDDIGECWGIAAHPNGTCTIADGAYKGKKLSDLWEEHRELFGNTQGKVFPLLIKIIDAKADLSIQVHPDDTYAAEHENGSLGKMECWYILDCEPDSKLVIGHNAKTH
;
A
#
# COMPACT_ATOMS: atom_id res chain seq x y z
N ASN A 1 15.25 -24.51 6.66
CA ASN A 1 15.83 -25.69 5.99
C ASN A 1 16.79 -25.22 4.90
N ILE A 2 17.76 -26.07 4.55
CA ILE A 2 18.67 -25.83 3.44
C ILE A 2 17.90 -26.06 2.14
N SER A 3 17.95 -25.12 1.22
CA SER A 3 17.33 -25.18 -0.10
C SER A 3 18.17 -26.03 -1.08
N ALA A 4 17.63 -26.35 -2.26
CA ALA A 4 18.29 -27.17 -3.27
C ALA A 4 19.62 -26.58 -3.79
N ASP A 5 19.78 -25.27 -3.71
CA ASP A 5 21.02 -24.53 -4.05
C ASP A 5 22.06 -24.55 -2.92
N GLY A 6 21.77 -25.21 -1.81
CA GLY A 6 22.63 -25.31 -0.65
C GLY A 6 22.65 -24.08 0.27
N GLN A 7 21.74 -23.10 0.07
CA GLN A 7 21.59 -21.90 0.87
C GLN A 7 20.41 -22.01 1.85
N VAL A 8 20.31 -21.05 2.76
CA VAL A 8 19.18 -20.91 3.69
C VAL A 8 18.50 -19.57 3.46
N HIS A 9 17.34 -19.63 2.81
CA HIS A 9 16.51 -18.47 2.50
C HIS A 9 15.52 -18.23 3.64
N ASP A 10 15.74 -17.18 4.41
CA ASP A 10 14.92 -16.79 5.57
C ASP A 10 14.31 -15.39 5.39
N ARG A 11 13.60 -15.20 4.29
CA ARG A 11 13.00 -13.92 3.88
C ARG A 11 12.06 -13.35 4.94
N GLU A 12 11.29 -14.20 5.61
CA GLU A 12 10.37 -13.80 6.69
C GLU A 12 11.14 -13.15 7.84
N ARG A 13 12.33 -13.67 8.17
CA ARG A 13 13.20 -13.09 9.17
C ARG A 13 13.73 -11.73 8.74
N ILE A 14 14.09 -11.55 7.49
CA ILE A 14 14.50 -10.24 6.95
C ILE A 14 13.37 -9.23 7.14
N THR A 15 12.14 -9.60 6.76
CA THR A 15 10.95 -8.73 6.92
C THR A 15 10.73 -8.36 8.40
N PHE A 16 10.85 -9.33 9.31
CA PHE A 16 10.72 -9.11 10.75
C PHE A 16 11.80 -8.14 11.26
N LEU A 17 13.06 -8.38 10.93
CA LEU A 17 14.19 -7.53 11.37
C LEU A 17 14.10 -6.12 10.81
N ASP A 18 13.71 -5.98 9.56
CA ASP A 18 13.52 -4.67 8.92
C ASP A 18 12.46 -3.84 9.64
N ALA A 19 11.33 -4.45 9.98
CA ALA A 19 10.26 -3.78 10.73
C ALA A 19 10.71 -3.35 12.13
N TYR A 20 11.41 -4.23 12.86
CA TYR A 20 11.89 -3.94 14.21
C TYR A 20 13.00 -2.89 14.24
N LEU A 21 13.99 -2.99 13.36
CA LEU A 21 15.04 -1.98 13.22
C LEU A 21 14.48 -0.63 12.77
N GLY A 22 13.46 -0.65 11.90
CA GLY A 22 12.72 0.56 11.55
C GLY A 22 12.03 1.21 12.75
N ALA A 23 11.46 0.41 13.67
CA ALA A 23 10.91 0.93 14.92
C ALA A 23 11.98 1.52 15.83
N VAL A 24 13.15 0.87 15.93
CA VAL A 24 14.32 1.40 16.66
C VAL A 24 14.78 2.73 16.07
N GLN A 25 14.87 2.82 14.75
CA GLN A 25 15.26 4.05 14.05
C GLN A 25 14.28 5.20 14.33
N ARG A 26 12.98 4.93 14.32
CA ARG A 26 11.97 5.93 14.69
C ARG A 26 12.14 6.40 16.15
N ALA A 27 12.33 5.48 17.08
CA ALA A 27 12.56 5.82 18.49
C ALA A 27 13.79 6.72 18.66
N ILE A 28 14.89 6.44 17.94
CA ILE A 28 16.09 7.30 17.94
C ILE A 28 15.75 8.69 17.39
N ASN A 29 15.03 8.78 16.29
CA ASN A 29 14.64 10.05 15.68
C ASN A 29 13.70 10.87 16.58
N GLU A 30 12.93 10.21 17.45
CA GLU A 30 12.06 10.81 18.48
C GLU A 30 12.83 11.19 19.76
N GLY A 31 14.15 11.00 19.77
CA GLY A 31 15.02 11.40 20.88
C GLY A 31 15.16 10.35 22.00
N MET A 32 14.73 9.11 21.77
CA MET A 32 14.93 8.03 22.74
C MET A 32 16.43 7.66 22.80
N PRO A 33 17.00 7.46 24.01
CA PRO A 33 18.43 7.20 24.19
C PRO A 33 18.82 5.73 23.87
N VAL A 34 18.55 5.29 22.65
CA VAL A 34 18.95 3.95 22.18
C VAL A 34 20.40 4.02 21.71
N ILE A 35 21.28 3.27 22.36
CA ILE A 35 22.74 3.27 22.09
C ILE A 35 23.19 2.09 21.25
N GLY A 36 22.33 1.10 20.97
CA GLY A 36 22.68 -0.05 20.17
C GLY A 36 21.55 -1.07 20.06
N TYR A 37 21.73 -2.01 19.16
CA TYR A 37 20.81 -3.12 18.94
C TYR A 37 21.61 -4.42 18.84
N PHE A 38 21.23 -5.44 19.60
CA PHE A 38 21.84 -6.75 19.59
C PHE A 38 20.82 -7.78 19.09
N LEU A 39 21.13 -8.37 17.96
CA LEU A 39 20.31 -9.41 17.38
C LEU A 39 20.59 -10.75 18.07
N TRP A 40 19.53 -11.42 18.55
CA TRP A 40 19.60 -12.80 18.96
C TRP A 40 19.28 -13.72 17.77
N THR A 41 20.19 -14.58 17.29
CA THR A 41 21.53 -14.84 17.77
C THR A 41 22.47 -15.03 16.58
N PHE A 42 23.78 -15.10 16.81
CA PHE A 42 24.76 -15.24 15.71
C PHE A 42 24.70 -16.62 15.06
N LEU A 43 24.77 -17.71 15.87
CA LEU A 43 24.71 -19.10 15.39
C LEU A 43 23.45 -19.78 15.89
N ASP A 44 22.88 -20.70 15.10
CA ASP A 44 21.88 -21.63 15.65
C ASP A 44 22.46 -22.37 16.83
N ASN A 45 21.72 -22.43 17.93
CA ASN A 45 22.19 -23.02 19.19
C ASN A 45 21.03 -23.66 19.97
N PHE A 46 21.28 -24.05 21.22
CA PHE A 46 20.27 -24.58 22.13
C PHE A 46 19.41 -23.44 22.68
N GLU A 47 18.09 -23.50 22.37
CA GLU A 47 17.10 -22.47 22.73
C GLU A 47 16.26 -22.87 23.94
N TRP A 48 16.91 -23.11 25.06
CA TRP A 48 16.28 -23.40 26.37
C TRP A 48 15.15 -24.45 26.28
N ALA A 49 13.93 -24.07 26.60
CA ALA A 49 12.76 -24.96 26.57
C ALA A 49 12.46 -25.54 25.17
N GLU A 50 12.84 -24.84 24.10
CA GLU A 50 12.64 -25.27 22.72
C GLU A 50 13.77 -26.22 22.22
N GLY A 51 14.82 -26.35 23.00
CA GLY A 51 15.95 -27.20 22.64
C GLY A 51 16.66 -26.78 21.36
N TYR A 52 16.85 -27.71 20.45
CA TYR A 52 17.47 -27.47 19.13
C TYR A 52 16.43 -27.33 18.00
N LYS A 53 15.15 -27.21 18.33
CA LYS A 53 14.07 -27.11 17.34
C LYS A 53 14.08 -25.77 16.63
N GLU A 54 14.19 -24.69 17.39
CA GLU A 54 14.21 -23.35 16.85
C GLU A 54 15.59 -22.92 16.36
N ARG A 55 15.64 -22.07 15.33
CA ARG A 55 16.86 -21.71 14.65
C ARG A 55 16.99 -20.19 14.48
N PHE A 56 17.29 -19.54 15.62
CA PHE A 56 17.39 -18.08 15.70
C PHE A 56 18.74 -17.50 15.22
N GLY A 57 19.69 -18.35 14.83
CA GLY A 57 20.98 -17.90 14.31
C GLY A 57 20.87 -17.13 12.99
N LEU A 58 21.72 -16.15 12.79
CA LEU A 58 22.03 -15.60 11.47
C LEU A 58 22.77 -16.63 10.60
N VAL A 59 23.47 -17.54 11.27
CA VAL A 59 24.19 -18.64 10.62
C VAL A 59 23.52 -19.94 11.00
N TYR A 60 23.06 -20.66 10.02
CA TYR A 60 22.56 -22.03 10.17
C TYR A 60 23.68 -22.97 10.57
N VAL A 61 23.44 -23.85 11.54
CA VAL A 61 24.35 -24.90 11.97
C VAL A 61 23.72 -26.26 11.73
N ASP A 62 24.31 -27.07 10.89
CA ASP A 62 23.99 -28.48 10.84
C ASP A 62 24.58 -29.16 12.08
N TYR A 63 23.72 -29.54 13.01
CA TYR A 63 24.16 -30.10 14.30
C TYR A 63 24.87 -31.46 14.18
N THR A 64 24.66 -32.18 13.08
CA THR A 64 25.30 -33.47 12.83
C THR A 64 26.69 -33.29 12.26
N THR A 65 26.83 -32.46 11.22
CA THR A 65 28.07 -32.28 10.49
C THR A 65 28.90 -31.07 10.94
N GLN A 66 28.29 -30.22 11.76
CA GLN A 66 28.84 -28.94 12.20
C GLN A 66 29.09 -27.95 11.05
N ARG A 67 28.55 -28.21 9.87
CA ARG A 67 28.59 -27.26 8.75
C ARG A 67 27.82 -25.99 9.10
N ARG A 68 28.39 -24.84 8.74
CA ARG A 68 27.81 -23.53 8.97
C ARG A 68 27.48 -22.88 7.64
N ILE A 69 26.27 -22.32 7.52
CA ILE A 69 25.78 -21.65 6.32
C ILE A 69 25.19 -20.30 6.75
N ALA A 70 25.77 -19.20 6.28
CA ALA A 70 25.17 -17.89 6.49
C ALA A 70 23.79 -17.83 5.81
N LYS A 71 22.76 -17.42 6.55
CA LYS A 71 21.41 -17.24 6.01
C LYS A 71 21.30 -15.92 5.22
N ASP A 72 20.28 -15.76 4.41
CA ASP A 72 20.04 -14.50 3.69
C ASP A 72 19.96 -13.31 4.64
N SER A 73 19.34 -13.49 5.81
CA SER A 73 19.29 -12.46 6.86
C SER A 73 20.66 -12.03 7.38
N ALA A 74 21.68 -12.89 7.35
CA ALA A 74 23.04 -12.52 7.73
C ALA A 74 23.68 -11.52 6.75
N TYR A 75 23.51 -11.78 5.47
CA TYR A 75 23.99 -10.88 4.42
C TYR A 75 23.24 -9.55 4.43
N TRP A 76 21.92 -9.61 4.58
CA TRP A 76 21.07 -8.42 4.68
C TRP A 76 21.45 -7.57 5.91
N TYR A 77 21.60 -8.19 7.09
CA TYR A 77 21.95 -7.48 8.33
C TYR A 77 23.35 -6.86 8.27
N ARG A 78 24.29 -7.54 7.62
CA ARG A 78 25.63 -6.97 7.35
C ARG A 78 25.52 -5.67 6.57
N GLU A 79 24.67 -5.61 5.54
CA GLU A 79 24.46 -4.38 4.75
C GLU A 79 23.76 -3.29 5.57
N VAL A 80 22.80 -3.64 6.44
CA VAL A 80 22.20 -2.69 7.38
C VAL A 80 23.26 -2.05 8.28
N MET A 81 24.14 -2.85 8.84
CA MET A 81 25.26 -2.34 9.66
C MET A 81 26.22 -1.45 8.85
N ARG A 82 26.58 -1.89 7.65
CA ARG A 82 27.48 -1.14 6.76
C ARG A 82 26.93 0.22 6.37
N MET A 83 25.64 0.30 6.14
CA MET A 83 24.92 1.51 5.74
C MET A 83 24.31 2.27 6.92
N ASN A 84 24.62 1.87 8.15
CA ASN A 84 24.05 2.48 9.36
C ASN A 84 22.51 2.63 9.32
N GLY A 85 21.83 1.64 8.75
CA GLY A 85 20.37 1.60 8.66
C GLY A 85 19.75 2.39 7.50
N GLU A 86 20.53 3.08 6.66
CA GLU A 86 19.98 3.85 5.53
C GLU A 86 19.17 3.00 4.55
N ASN A 87 19.47 1.70 4.45
CA ASN A 87 18.78 0.75 3.59
C ASN A 87 17.54 0.10 4.24
N LEU A 88 17.18 0.44 5.47
CA LEU A 88 15.94 0.00 6.09
C LEU A 88 14.73 0.53 5.32
N SER A 89 13.66 -0.26 5.27
CA SER A 89 12.43 0.10 4.55
C SER A 89 11.83 1.42 5.04
N CYS A 90 11.97 1.73 6.34
CA CYS A 90 11.51 3.01 6.89
C CYS A 90 12.25 4.24 6.33
N ASN A 91 13.46 4.05 5.80
CA ASN A 91 14.26 5.10 5.13
C ASN A 91 14.13 5.06 3.60
N GLN A 92 13.31 4.16 3.07
CA GLN A 92 13.05 4.01 1.63
C GLN A 92 11.57 4.28 1.35
N PRO A 93 11.21 5.50 1.02
CA PRO A 93 9.80 5.93 0.88
C PRO A 93 8.97 5.04 -0.03
N TYR A 94 9.57 4.52 -1.11
CA TYR A 94 8.92 3.63 -2.06
C TYR A 94 8.57 2.22 -1.51
N LYS A 95 9.03 1.88 -0.30
CA LYS A 95 8.67 0.63 0.40
C LYS A 95 7.65 0.84 1.51
N GLN A 96 7.22 2.07 1.75
CA GLN A 96 6.20 2.38 2.75
C GLN A 96 4.82 2.32 2.13
N ILE A 97 3.84 1.93 2.93
CA ILE A 97 2.44 2.10 2.57
C ILE A 97 2.11 3.58 2.69
N LEU A 98 1.55 4.15 1.63
CA LEU A 98 1.09 5.52 1.63
C LEU A 98 -0.40 5.55 2.00
N PHE A 99 -0.71 6.05 3.18
CA PHE A 99 -2.08 6.31 3.58
C PHE A 99 -2.55 7.63 2.99
N MET A 100 -3.79 7.64 2.50
CA MET A 100 -4.38 8.78 1.83
C MET A 100 -5.40 9.48 2.70
N GLU A 101 -5.43 10.80 2.66
CA GLU A 101 -6.58 11.59 3.03
C GLU A 101 -7.50 11.64 1.81
N PRO A 102 -8.70 11.06 1.90
CA PRO A 102 -9.60 10.98 0.76
C PRO A 102 -10.23 12.33 0.40
N VAL A 103 -10.73 12.42 -0.82
CA VAL A 103 -11.54 13.56 -1.28
C VAL A 103 -13.01 13.14 -1.23
N PHE A 104 -13.86 14.02 -0.74
CA PHE A 104 -15.30 13.79 -0.69
C PHE A 104 -16.02 14.71 -1.67
N THR A 105 -17.09 14.19 -2.31
CA THR A 105 -17.90 14.96 -3.24
C THR A 105 -19.35 14.98 -2.83
N HIS A 106 -19.97 16.14 -2.95
CA HIS A 106 -21.40 16.35 -2.74
C HIS A 106 -22.16 15.97 -4.01
N ASN A 107 -23.16 15.12 -3.85
CA ASN A 107 -23.97 14.61 -4.94
C ASN A 107 -25.44 14.61 -4.52
N ILE A 108 -26.34 15.04 -5.39
CA ILE A 108 -27.79 15.11 -5.08
C ILE A 108 -28.37 13.75 -4.67
N TRP A 109 -27.73 12.67 -5.08
CA TRP A 109 -28.09 11.29 -4.73
C TRP A 109 -27.26 10.73 -3.55
N GLY A 110 -26.34 11.53 -3.00
CA GLY A 110 -25.44 11.11 -1.92
C GLY A 110 -26.17 10.89 -0.59
N GLY A 111 -25.60 10.05 0.24
CA GLY A 111 -26.11 9.65 1.55
C GLY A 111 -25.30 10.16 2.73
N THR A 112 -25.45 9.46 3.85
CA THR A 112 -24.79 9.75 5.13
C THR A 112 -23.95 8.60 5.67
N LYS A 113 -23.95 7.43 4.98
CA LYS A 113 -23.26 6.22 5.44
C LYS A 113 -21.73 6.41 5.54
N LEU A 114 -21.13 7.22 4.67
CA LEU A 114 -19.70 7.55 4.76
C LEU A 114 -19.34 8.15 6.12
N ARG A 115 -20.21 8.96 6.71
CA ARG A 115 -20.05 9.50 8.07
C ARG A 115 -20.50 8.51 9.13
N GLU A 116 -21.68 7.95 9.01
CA GLU A 116 -22.36 7.22 10.09
C GLU A 116 -21.84 5.80 10.25
N GLU A 117 -21.51 5.12 9.17
CA GLU A 117 -21.04 3.74 9.17
C GLU A 117 -19.52 3.63 9.02
N TYR A 118 -18.91 4.46 8.15
CA TYR A 118 -17.47 4.43 7.89
C TYR A 118 -16.65 5.38 8.79
N GLY A 119 -17.33 6.26 9.56
CA GLY A 119 -16.68 7.08 10.59
C GLY A 119 -15.86 8.25 10.06
N TYR A 120 -16.06 8.67 8.81
CA TYR A 120 -15.36 9.85 8.29
C TYR A 120 -15.90 11.15 8.93
N SER A 121 -14.99 12.03 9.31
CA SER A 121 -15.33 13.36 9.86
C SER A 121 -15.66 14.32 8.72
N ILE A 122 -16.88 14.22 8.19
CA ILE A 122 -17.39 15.03 7.07
C ILE A 122 -18.72 15.64 7.42
N GLU A 123 -19.02 16.82 6.88
CA GLU A 123 -20.29 17.52 7.08
C GLU A 123 -21.19 17.36 5.86
N GLY A 124 -22.50 17.42 6.08
CA GLY A 124 -23.51 17.30 5.03
C GLY A 124 -24.21 15.95 5.01
N ASP A 125 -25.36 15.91 4.33
CA ASP A 125 -26.22 14.73 4.20
C ASP A 125 -26.36 14.27 2.74
N ASP A 126 -25.44 14.73 1.90
CA ASP A 126 -25.41 14.54 0.45
C ASP A 126 -24.01 14.15 -0.07
N ILE A 127 -23.22 13.49 0.78
CA ILE A 127 -21.90 13.04 0.39
C ILE A 127 -22.00 11.71 -0.36
N GLY A 128 -21.92 11.77 -1.67
CA GLY A 128 -22.10 10.59 -2.51
C GLY A 128 -20.85 9.80 -2.80
N GLU A 129 -19.69 10.41 -2.76
CA GLU A 129 -18.44 9.73 -3.09
C GLU A 129 -17.30 10.07 -2.12
N CYS A 130 -16.57 9.04 -1.72
CA CYS A 130 -15.26 9.12 -1.08
C CYS A 130 -14.20 8.62 -2.06
N TRP A 131 -13.39 9.51 -2.58
CA TRP A 131 -12.26 9.17 -3.46
C TRP A 131 -11.06 8.78 -2.62
N GLY A 132 -10.92 7.48 -2.37
CA GLY A 132 -9.86 6.95 -1.50
C GLY A 132 -8.49 6.94 -2.15
N ILE A 133 -8.42 6.76 -3.49
CA ILE A 133 -7.18 6.89 -4.28
C ILE A 133 -7.53 7.69 -5.53
N ALA A 134 -7.06 8.91 -5.62
CA ALA A 134 -7.33 9.81 -6.73
C ALA A 134 -6.18 10.80 -6.96
N ALA A 135 -5.77 10.94 -8.21
CA ALA A 135 -4.92 12.03 -8.69
C ALA A 135 -5.60 12.70 -9.92
N HIS A 136 -6.89 12.99 -9.76
CA HIS A 136 -7.73 13.56 -10.81
C HIS A 136 -7.72 15.10 -10.73
N PRO A 137 -7.83 15.83 -11.86
CA PRO A 137 -7.87 17.30 -11.85
C PRO A 137 -8.96 17.90 -10.95
N ASN A 138 -10.10 17.21 -10.82
CA ASN A 138 -11.22 17.64 -9.99
C ASN A 138 -11.08 17.24 -8.51
N GLY A 139 -10.07 16.47 -8.14
CA GLY A 139 -9.81 16.04 -6.76
C GLY A 139 -8.65 15.08 -6.66
N THR A 140 -7.62 15.46 -5.92
CA THR A 140 -6.45 14.63 -5.67
C THR A 140 -6.30 14.37 -4.18
N CYS A 141 -6.05 13.10 -3.82
CA CYS A 141 -5.78 12.73 -2.43
C CYS A 141 -4.46 13.30 -1.95
N THR A 142 -4.39 13.56 -0.64
CA THR A 142 -3.18 14.01 0.05
C THR A 142 -2.63 12.85 0.87
N ILE A 143 -1.32 12.76 1.00
CA ILE A 143 -0.67 11.74 1.82
C ILE A 143 -0.85 12.10 3.30
N ALA A 144 -1.44 11.17 4.07
CA ALA A 144 -1.82 11.38 5.46
C ALA A 144 -0.62 11.35 6.43
N ASP A 145 0.41 10.54 6.13
CA ASP A 145 1.55 10.34 7.02
C ASP A 145 2.84 9.99 6.26
N GLY A 146 3.91 9.72 7.03
CA GLY A 146 5.20 9.28 6.50
C GLY A 146 6.00 10.40 5.82
N ALA A 147 6.98 9.99 5.00
CA ALA A 147 7.95 10.90 4.38
C ALA A 147 7.31 11.90 3.40
N TYR A 148 6.15 11.58 2.86
CA TYR A 148 5.42 12.41 1.89
C TYR A 148 4.17 13.08 2.48
N LYS A 149 4.03 13.12 3.80
CA LYS A 149 2.87 13.74 4.45
C LYS A 149 2.57 15.14 3.91
N GLY A 150 1.31 15.38 3.53
CA GLY A 150 0.83 16.65 2.99
C GLY A 150 1.10 16.85 1.49
N LYS A 151 1.83 15.96 0.83
CA LYS A 151 1.99 16.01 -0.63
C LYS A 151 0.74 15.42 -1.33
N LYS A 152 0.41 15.95 -2.49
CA LYS A 152 -0.67 15.42 -3.32
C LYS A 152 -0.21 14.17 -4.07
N LEU A 153 -1.12 13.24 -4.27
CA LEU A 153 -0.84 12.03 -5.06
C LEU A 153 -0.49 12.38 -6.52
N SER A 154 -1.08 13.43 -7.08
CA SER A 154 -0.72 13.94 -8.41
C SER A 154 0.75 14.37 -8.50
N ASP A 155 1.24 15.07 -7.48
CA ASP A 155 2.63 15.55 -7.45
C ASP A 155 3.60 14.37 -7.32
N LEU A 156 3.26 13.39 -6.48
CA LEU A 156 4.07 12.16 -6.38
C LEU A 156 4.08 11.36 -7.69
N TRP A 157 2.97 11.33 -8.42
CA TRP A 157 2.92 10.69 -9.73
C TRP A 157 3.87 11.35 -10.74
N GLU A 158 4.03 12.64 -10.69
CA GLU A 158 4.93 13.39 -11.57
C GLU A 158 6.39 13.33 -11.14
N GLU A 159 6.66 13.50 -9.84
CA GLU A 159 8.00 13.68 -9.29
C GLU A 159 8.68 12.38 -8.86
N HIS A 160 7.91 11.34 -8.48
CA HIS A 160 8.36 10.13 -7.81
C HIS A 160 7.85 8.85 -8.47
N ARG A 161 8.13 8.65 -9.74
CA ARG A 161 7.68 7.47 -10.51
C ARG A 161 8.12 6.14 -9.91
N GLU A 162 9.22 6.12 -9.19
CA GLU A 162 9.73 4.95 -8.48
C GLU A 162 8.73 4.39 -7.45
N LEU A 163 7.87 5.24 -6.87
CA LEU A 163 6.80 4.81 -5.95
C LEU A 163 5.72 3.97 -6.66
N PHE A 164 5.61 4.09 -7.95
CA PHE A 164 4.60 3.47 -8.80
C PHE A 164 5.21 2.44 -9.78
N GLY A 165 6.40 1.90 -9.42
CA GLY A 165 7.09 0.91 -10.25
C GLY A 165 7.55 1.45 -11.61
N ASN A 166 7.79 2.76 -11.72
CA ASN A 166 8.15 3.45 -12.96
C ASN A 166 7.12 3.26 -14.10
N THR A 167 5.85 3.09 -13.73
CA THR A 167 4.73 2.94 -14.66
C THR A 167 4.68 4.14 -15.62
N GLN A 168 4.51 3.84 -16.90
CA GLN A 168 4.42 4.86 -17.94
C GLN A 168 3.03 5.48 -18.01
N GLY A 169 2.92 6.71 -18.48
CA GLY A 169 1.67 7.43 -18.64
C GLY A 169 1.75 8.87 -18.13
N LYS A 170 1.01 9.78 -18.75
CA LYS A 170 0.95 11.18 -18.33
C LYS A 170 0.06 11.36 -17.10
N VAL A 171 -1.04 10.59 -17.04
CA VAL A 171 -2.06 10.69 -16.02
C VAL A 171 -1.96 9.47 -15.09
N PHE A 172 -2.22 9.67 -13.81
CA PHE A 172 -2.38 8.57 -12.85
C PHE A 172 -3.58 7.69 -13.27
N PRO A 173 -3.40 6.37 -13.42
CA PRO A 173 -4.36 5.55 -14.17
C PRO A 173 -5.57 5.08 -13.36
N LEU A 174 -5.65 5.40 -12.06
CA LEU A 174 -6.66 4.84 -11.18
C LEU A 174 -7.48 5.94 -10.49
N LEU A 175 -8.76 5.64 -10.31
CA LEU A 175 -9.65 6.35 -9.40
C LEU A 175 -10.43 5.29 -8.60
N ILE A 176 -10.07 5.12 -7.33
CA ILE A 176 -10.75 4.18 -6.43
C ILE A 176 -11.64 4.98 -5.49
N LYS A 177 -12.94 4.65 -5.47
CA LYS A 177 -13.91 5.37 -4.67
C LYS A 177 -14.92 4.44 -4.00
N ILE A 178 -15.44 4.91 -2.86
CA ILE A 178 -16.62 4.35 -2.21
C ILE A 178 -17.78 5.26 -2.58
N ILE A 179 -18.87 4.68 -3.07
CA ILE A 179 -20.09 5.39 -3.43
C ILE A 179 -21.15 5.10 -2.37
N ASP A 180 -21.73 6.14 -1.82
CA ASP A 180 -22.89 6.07 -0.91
C ASP A 180 -24.10 6.71 -1.60
N ALA A 181 -24.96 5.88 -2.17
CA ALA A 181 -26.13 6.31 -2.93
C ALA A 181 -27.41 6.07 -2.14
N LYS A 182 -28.08 7.15 -1.70
CA LYS A 182 -29.44 7.10 -1.13
C LYS A 182 -30.55 7.26 -2.17
N ALA A 183 -30.20 7.59 -3.41
CA ALA A 183 -31.14 7.74 -4.53
C ALA A 183 -30.44 7.26 -5.83
N ASP A 184 -31.23 7.14 -6.90
CA ASP A 184 -30.72 6.66 -8.18
C ASP A 184 -29.60 7.57 -8.72
N LEU A 185 -28.50 6.96 -9.15
CA LEU A 185 -27.45 7.65 -9.90
C LEU A 185 -27.90 7.93 -11.33
N SER A 186 -27.27 8.93 -11.95
CA SER A 186 -27.48 9.17 -13.38
C SER A 186 -26.99 7.98 -14.21
N ILE A 187 -27.72 7.66 -15.27
CA ILE A 187 -27.26 6.67 -16.26
C ILE A 187 -26.13 7.31 -17.06
N GLN A 188 -24.98 6.64 -17.09
CA GLN A 188 -23.77 7.12 -17.76
C GLN A 188 -23.29 6.08 -18.78
N VAL A 189 -22.78 6.56 -19.90
CA VAL A 189 -22.06 5.77 -20.88
C VAL A 189 -20.60 6.24 -20.87
N HIS A 190 -19.67 5.32 -20.64
CA HIS A 190 -18.25 5.63 -20.61
C HIS A 190 -17.61 5.33 -21.97
N PRO A 191 -16.91 6.32 -22.57
CA PRO A 191 -16.25 6.12 -23.85
C PRO A 191 -14.99 5.25 -23.69
N ASP A 192 -14.56 4.65 -24.80
CA ASP A 192 -13.21 4.09 -24.92
C ASP A 192 -12.16 5.19 -25.14
N ASP A 193 -10.86 4.80 -25.11
CA ASP A 193 -9.76 5.73 -25.26
C ASP A 193 -9.80 6.51 -26.58
N THR A 194 -10.21 5.86 -27.68
CA THR A 194 -10.26 6.48 -29.02
C THR A 194 -11.31 7.58 -29.05
N TYR A 195 -12.52 7.26 -28.64
CA TYR A 195 -13.61 8.23 -28.61
C TYR A 195 -13.31 9.37 -27.63
N ALA A 196 -12.80 9.07 -26.44
CA ALA A 196 -12.48 10.09 -25.44
C ALA A 196 -11.37 11.04 -25.93
N ALA A 197 -10.35 10.52 -26.61
CA ALA A 197 -9.29 11.33 -27.18
C ALA A 197 -9.80 12.33 -28.21
N GLU A 198 -10.77 11.94 -29.04
CA GLU A 198 -11.33 12.76 -30.12
C GLU A 198 -12.40 13.75 -29.64
N HIS A 199 -13.24 13.34 -28.70
CA HIS A 199 -14.46 14.08 -28.33
C HIS A 199 -14.44 14.67 -26.93
N GLU A 200 -13.52 14.23 -26.03
CA GLU A 200 -13.43 14.65 -24.64
C GLU A 200 -12.09 15.38 -24.34
N ASN A 201 -11.65 16.24 -25.24
CA ASN A 201 -10.45 17.07 -25.10
C ASN A 201 -9.16 16.28 -24.81
N GLY A 202 -9.00 15.10 -25.40
CA GLY A 202 -7.81 14.27 -25.20
C GLY A 202 -7.80 13.48 -23.89
N SER A 203 -8.96 13.32 -23.26
CA SER A 203 -9.12 12.49 -22.07
C SER A 203 -8.91 11.01 -22.38
N LEU A 204 -8.61 10.24 -21.36
CA LEU A 204 -8.64 8.77 -21.43
C LEU A 204 -10.08 8.26 -21.37
N GLY A 205 -10.32 7.12 -21.98
CA GLY A 205 -11.55 6.35 -21.77
C GLY A 205 -11.68 5.92 -20.31
N LYS A 206 -12.89 5.53 -19.91
CA LYS A 206 -13.16 5.12 -18.54
C LYS A 206 -13.59 3.66 -18.49
N MET A 207 -12.66 2.78 -18.15
CA MET A 207 -12.99 1.40 -17.78
C MET A 207 -13.35 1.37 -16.29
N GLU A 208 -14.54 0.91 -15.95
CA GLU A 208 -15.06 0.92 -14.60
C GLU A 208 -15.51 -0.47 -14.17
N CYS A 209 -15.29 -0.82 -12.92
CA CYS A 209 -15.84 -2.01 -12.28
C CYS A 209 -16.41 -1.63 -10.92
N TRP A 210 -17.46 -2.35 -10.50
CA TRP A 210 -18.14 -2.14 -9.24
C TRP A 210 -18.09 -3.38 -8.38
N TYR A 211 -17.86 -3.18 -7.09
CA TYR A 211 -18.03 -4.18 -6.05
C TYR A 211 -19.09 -3.66 -5.07
N ILE A 212 -20.17 -4.41 -4.90
CA ILE A 212 -21.27 -4.01 -4.01
C ILE A 212 -20.87 -4.40 -2.59
N LEU A 213 -20.70 -3.38 -1.73
CA LEU A 213 -20.37 -3.56 -0.31
C LEU A 213 -21.63 -3.88 0.49
N ASP A 214 -22.71 -3.13 0.23
CA ASP A 214 -24.00 -3.25 0.87
C ASP A 214 -25.11 -2.74 -0.05
N CYS A 215 -26.34 -3.18 0.11
CA CYS A 215 -27.50 -2.67 -0.62
C CYS A 215 -28.79 -2.86 0.14
N GLU A 216 -29.74 -1.92 -0.01
CA GLU A 216 -31.08 -2.07 0.49
C GLU A 216 -31.86 -3.14 -0.31
N PRO A 217 -32.89 -3.78 0.29
CA PRO A 217 -33.75 -4.68 -0.44
C PRO A 217 -34.35 -3.99 -1.69
N ASP A 218 -34.41 -4.73 -2.78
CA ASP A 218 -34.90 -4.26 -4.08
C ASP A 218 -34.05 -3.20 -4.80
N SER A 219 -32.84 -2.90 -4.31
CA SER A 219 -31.88 -2.05 -5.02
C SER A 219 -31.56 -2.64 -6.40
N LYS A 220 -31.36 -1.75 -7.37
CA LYS A 220 -31.11 -2.15 -8.76
C LYS A 220 -29.86 -1.50 -9.31
N LEU A 221 -29.15 -2.24 -10.12
CA LEU A 221 -28.02 -1.74 -10.92
C LEU A 221 -28.35 -1.92 -12.41
N VAL A 222 -28.23 -0.84 -13.18
CA VAL A 222 -28.43 -0.90 -14.64
C VAL A 222 -27.09 -1.16 -15.30
N ILE A 223 -26.99 -2.28 -16.04
CA ILE A 223 -25.80 -2.68 -16.78
C ILE A 223 -26.19 -2.94 -18.24
N GLY A 224 -25.52 -2.23 -19.16
CA GLY A 224 -25.75 -2.38 -20.58
C GLY A 224 -27.10 -1.80 -21.05
N HIS A 225 -27.42 -2.01 -22.32
CA HIS A 225 -28.63 -1.53 -22.97
C HIS A 225 -29.11 -2.49 -24.07
N ASN A 226 -30.38 -2.36 -24.44
CA ASN A 226 -31.00 -3.15 -25.51
C ASN A 226 -31.14 -2.36 -26.82
N ALA A 227 -30.47 -1.23 -26.97
CA ALA A 227 -30.53 -0.44 -28.20
C ALA A 227 -29.93 -1.26 -29.36
N LYS A 228 -30.60 -1.23 -30.52
CA LYS A 228 -30.18 -1.95 -31.74
C LYS A 228 -29.38 -1.06 -32.72
N THR A 229 -29.39 0.23 -32.46
CA THR A 229 -28.67 1.26 -33.25
C THR A 229 -28.02 2.26 -32.32
N HIS A 230 -26.91 2.81 -32.74
CA HIS A 230 -26.24 3.93 -32.09
C HIS A 230 -26.93 5.24 -32.43
#